data_a8fabd9b4a4ecfdeab7e56a044948e1a
#
_entry.id   a8fabd9b4a4ecfdeab7e56a044948e1a
#
_cell.length_a   1.000
_cell.length_b   1.000
_cell.length_c   1.000
_cell.angle_alpha   90.00
_cell.angle_beta   90.00
_cell.angle_gamma   90.00
#
_symmetry.space_group_name_H-M   'P 1'
#
loop_
_entity.id
_entity.type
_entity.pdbx_description
1 polymer ?
#
loop_
_entity_poly.entity_id
_entity_poly.type
_entity_poly.pdbx_seq_one_letter_code
_entity_poly.pdbx_strand_id
1 'polypeptide(L)'
;MTQRLKILNIVGARPNLPKIAPLMHEMQRHPEIEAILVHTGQHYDEKLSDIFFRQMGIPSPHVNLEVGSGSHASQTAEVLKRIEPVLLERKPDLVLVVGDVNSTIAVSLAAAKLGIRIAHVEAGLRSFDRAMPEEINRVLTDALADYLFVTEKDAIAHLLKEGRPRSSIFMVGNVMIDSLRHFLPIAQQSAIGSELGLKNGSGWQRFAVLTLHRPSNVDSLEKLSQLLGAIDAVAAEMPVIFPVHPRTQQRISQGGIQHHPQLRLIPPVGYLDFLCLLSKANLVLTDSGGIQEETTALGVPCLTLRENTERPITISEGTNLLVGTDPVKIIAAARDTLAGKGKAGRIPPLWDGHAAKRIVDILLKEVPRGSAS
;
A
#
# COMPACT_ATOMS: atom_id res chain seq x y z
N MET A 1 -7.24 -37.20 -11.06
CA MET A 1 -7.29 -35.73 -11.15
C MET A 1 -6.15 -35.21 -10.28
N THR A 2 -5.25 -34.43 -10.79
CA THR A 2 -4.19 -33.79 -9.98
C THR A 2 -4.85 -32.83 -9.00
N GLN A 3 -4.54 -32.97 -7.71
CA GLN A 3 -5.07 -32.13 -6.64
C GLN A 3 -4.64 -30.68 -6.92
N ARG A 4 -5.60 -29.74 -6.85
CA ARG A 4 -5.33 -28.30 -6.99
C ARG A 4 -4.58 -27.78 -5.77
N LEU A 5 -3.64 -26.90 -6.00
CA LEU A 5 -2.97 -26.15 -4.93
C LEU A 5 -3.96 -25.15 -4.32
N LYS A 6 -4.36 -25.36 -3.07
CA LYS A 6 -5.33 -24.52 -2.38
C LYS A 6 -4.63 -23.41 -1.62
N ILE A 7 -4.84 -22.17 -2.07
CA ILE A 7 -4.22 -20.96 -1.50
C ILE A 7 -5.29 -20.09 -0.86
N LEU A 8 -5.14 -19.83 0.43
CA LEU A 8 -5.99 -18.88 1.16
C LEU A 8 -5.33 -17.50 1.14
N ASN A 9 -5.94 -16.55 0.43
CA ASN A 9 -5.44 -15.19 0.23
C ASN A 9 -6.13 -14.25 1.21
N ILE A 10 -5.36 -13.49 1.99
CA ILE A 10 -5.87 -12.69 3.10
C ILE A 10 -5.80 -11.20 2.77
N VAL A 11 -6.91 -10.51 2.98
CA VAL A 11 -7.00 -9.06 2.95
C VAL A 11 -7.72 -8.54 4.19
N GLY A 12 -7.24 -7.43 4.76
CA GLY A 12 -7.80 -6.87 5.99
C GLY A 12 -8.19 -5.41 5.90
N ALA A 13 -7.49 -4.66 5.07
CA ALA A 13 -7.65 -3.22 4.95
C ALA A 13 -7.55 -2.80 3.49
N ARG A 14 -8.07 -1.60 3.16
CA ARG A 14 -8.04 -1.05 1.79
C ARG A 14 -6.65 -1.08 1.14
N PRO A 15 -5.54 -0.74 1.83
CA PRO A 15 -4.21 -0.80 1.24
C PRO A 15 -3.77 -2.20 0.77
N ASN A 16 -4.43 -3.26 1.24
CA ASN A 16 -4.15 -4.62 0.77
C ASN A 16 -4.78 -4.91 -0.60
N LEU A 17 -5.87 -4.22 -0.98
CA LEU A 17 -6.60 -4.51 -2.21
C LEU A 17 -5.75 -4.33 -3.48
N PRO A 18 -5.00 -3.22 -3.66
CA PRO A 18 -4.09 -3.10 -4.80
C PRO A 18 -2.96 -4.13 -4.80
N LYS A 19 -2.61 -4.69 -3.64
CA LYS A 19 -1.55 -5.71 -3.53
C LYS A 19 -2.05 -7.10 -3.89
N ILE A 20 -3.30 -7.43 -3.53
CA ILE A 20 -3.87 -8.74 -3.77
C ILE A 20 -4.51 -8.88 -5.17
N ALA A 21 -4.99 -7.78 -5.77
CA ALA A 21 -5.65 -7.81 -7.06
C ALA A 21 -4.83 -8.51 -8.16
N PRO A 22 -3.56 -8.14 -8.41
CA PRO A 22 -2.78 -8.79 -9.45
C PRO A 22 -2.50 -10.26 -9.15
N LEU A 23 -2.38 -10.63 -7.87
CA LEU A 23 -2.21 -12.02 -7.45
C LEU A 23 -3.44 -12.86 -7.73
N MET A 24 -4.63 -12.35 -7.38
CA MET A 24 -5.89 -13.02 -7.68
C MET A 24 -6.11 -13.17 -9.19
N HIS A 25 -5.84 -12.13 -9.97
CA HIS A 25 -5.94 -12.18 -11.43
C HIS A 25 -4.98 -13.20 -12.03
N GLU A 26 -3.75 -13.27 -11.54
CA GLU A 26 -2.79 -14.25 -12.04
C GLU A 26 -3.17 -15.68 -11.63
N MET A 27 -3.54 -15.92 -10.37
CA MET A 27 -3.97 -17.24 -9.90
C MET A 27 -5.18 -17.78 -10.68
N GLN A 28 -6.11 -16.92 -11.11
CA GLN A 28 -7.26 -17.33 -11.92
C GLN A 28 -6.89 -17.86 -13.31
N ARG A 29 -5.69 -17.54 -13.82
CA ARG A 29 -5.18 -18.07 -15.09
C ARG A 29 -4.63 -19.49 -14.99
N HIS A 30 -4.47 -19.98 -13.75
CA HIS A 30 -3.89 -21.28 -13.45
C HIS A 30 -4.94 -22.24 -12.91
N PRO A 31 -5.49 -23.16 -13.75
CA PRO A 31 -6.54 -24.10 -13.33
C PRO A 31 -6.08 -25.07 -12.23
N GLU A 32 -4.79 -25.24 -12.04
CA GLU A 32 -4.19 -26.02 -10.96
C GLU A 32 -4.17 -25.32 -9.60
N ILE A 33 -4.62 -24.06 -9.51
CA ILE A 33 -4.77 -23.31 -8.27
C ILE A 33 -6.25 -23.20 -7.89
N GLU A 34 -6.55 -23.40 -6.63
CA GLU A 34 -7.80 -23.00 -5.98
C GLU A 34 -7.52 -21.76 -5.11
N ALA A 35 -7.78 -20.58 -5.66
CA ALA A 35 -7.56 -19.33 -4.95
C ALA A 35 -8.81 -18.95 -4.15
N ILE A 36 -8.71 -18.99 -2.82
CA ILE A 36 -9.75 -18.59 -1.88
C ILE A 36 -9.40 -17.21 -1.33
N LEU A 37 -10.31 -16.23 -1.43
CA LEU A 37 -10.14 -14.90 -0.87
C LEU A 37 -10.89 -14.78 0.46
N VAL A 38 -10.18 -14.38 1.51
CA VAL A 38 -10.75 -14.10 2.84
C VAL A 38 -10.54 -12.63 3.17
N HIS A 39 -11.64 -11.94 3.45
CA HIS A 39 -11.62 -10.58 3.96
C HIS A 39 -11.79 -10.59 5.48
N THR A 40 -10.86 -10.00 6.23
CA THR A 40 -10.99 -10.02 7.69
C THR A 40 -11.95 -8.98 8.24
N GLY A 41 -12.27 -7.95 7.46
CA GLY A 41 -13.17 -6.86 7.90
C GLY A 41 -12.51 -5.89 8.87
N GLN A 42 -11.17 -5.76 8.87
CA GLN A 42 -10.43 -4.87 9.79
C GLN A 42 -10.85 -3.40 9.66
N HIS A 43 -11.16 -2.94 8.45
CA HIS A 43 -11.76 -1.63 8.17
C HIS A 43 -13.03 -1.87 7.34
N TYR A 44 -14.16 -1.89 8.00
CA TYR A 44 -15.42 -2.24 7.38
C TYR A 44 -16.24 -0.96 7.10
N ASP A 45 -16.21 -0.54 5.84
CA ASP A 45 -17.26 0.25 5.21
C ASP A 45 -17.69 -0.56 3.98
N GLU A 46 -18.79 -1.26 4.11
CA GLU A 46 -19.32 -2.19 3.08
C GLU A 46 -19.37 -1.54 1.71
N LYS A 47 -19.96 -0.34 1.64
CA LYS A 47 -20.19 0.36 0.37
C LYS A 47 -18.88 0.77 -0.31
N LEU A 48 -17.91 1.22 0.46
CA LEU A 48 -16.59 1.61 -0.08
C LEU A 48 -15.75 0.40 -0.45
N SER A 49 -15.81 -0.69 0.34
CA SER A 49 -15.10 -1.93 0.02
C SER A 49 -15.61 -2.55 -1.28
N ASP A 50 -16.93 -2.65 -1.46
CA ASP A 50 -17.54 -3.18 -2.68
C ASP A 50 -17.17 -2.39 -3.94
N ILE A 51 -17.11 -1.06 -3.83
CA ILE A 51 -16.66 -0.22 -4.95
C ILE A 51 -15.22 -0.57 -5.33
N PHE A 52 -14.32 -0.73 -4.34
CA PHE A 52 -12.93 -1.10 -4.59
C PHE A 52 -12.81 -2.50 -5.21
N PHE A 53 -13.53 -3.51 -4.69
CA PHE A 53 -13.53 -4.85 -5.27
C PHE A 53 -13.96 -4.83 -6.74
N ARG A 54 -15.04 -4.10 -7.07
CA ARG A 54 -15.51 -3.95 -8.46
C ARG A 54 -14.52 -3.20 -9.34
N GLN A 55 -13.99 -2.07 -8.88
CA GLN A 55 -13.03 -1.26 -9.64
C GLN A 55 -11.74 -2.03 -9.93
N MET A 56 -11.30 -2.88 -9.00
CA MET A 56 -10.09 -3.68 -9.15
C MET A 56 -10.33 -5.05 -9.79
N GLY A 57 -11.57 -5.38 -10.16
CA GLY A 57 -11.90 -6.68 -10.77
C GLY A 57 -11.58 -7.88 -9.86
N ILE A 58 -11.52 -7.66 -8.54
CA ILE A 58 -11.27 -8.73 -7.56
C ILE A 58 -12.61 -9.46 -7.31
N PRO A 59 -12.63 -10.80 -7.26
CA PRO A 59 -13.84 -11.52 -6.91
C PRO A 59 -14.32 -11.16 -5.50
N SER A 60 -15.62 -11.25 -5.26
CA SER A 60 -16.16 -11.12 -3.91
C SER A 60 -15.46 -12.10 -2.96
N PRO A 61 -15.16 -11.72 -1.71
CA PRO A 61 -14.54 -12.62 -0.76
C PRO A 61 -15.38 -13.88 -0.56
N HIS A 62 -14.73 -15.04 -0.56
CA HIS A 62 -15.36 -16.33 -0.26
C HIS A 62 -15.74 -16.43 1.23
N VAL A 63 -15.02 -15.70 2.08
CA VAL A 63 -15.29 -15.60 3.52
C VAL A 63 -15.05 -14.16 3.97
N ASN A 64 -15.95 -13.62 4.79
CA ASN A 64 -15.78 -12.35 5.47
C ASN A 64 -15.81 -12.61 6.99
N LEU A 65 -14.74 -12.20 7.69
CA LEU A 65 -14.64 -12.42 9.13
C LEU A 65 -15.34 -11.32 9.97
N GLU A 66 -15.69 -10.19 9.37
CA GLU A 66 -16.44 -9.08 10.01
C GLU A 66 -15.85 -8.61 11.35
N VAL A 67 -14.53 -8.48 11.43
CA VAL A 67 -13.85 -8.15 12.69
C VAL A 67 -14.16 -6.74 13.16
N GLY A 68 -14.25 -5.77 12.24
CA GLY A 68 -14.52 -4.36 12.55
C GLY A 68 -13.31 -3.60 13.09
N SER A 69 -13.57 -2.35 13.51
CA SER A 69 -12.56 -1.46 14.07
C SER A 69 -12.37 -1.71 15.57
N GLY A 70 -11.15 -1.51 16.06
CA GLY A 70 -10.82 -1.68 17.47
C GLY A 70 -9.36 -1.30 17.77
N SER A 71 -8.90 -1.53 19.00
CA SER A 71 -7.47 -1.43 19.32
C SER A 71 -6.68 -2.50 18.58
N HIS A 72 -5.39 -2.28 18.37
CA HIS A 72 -4.53 -3.27 17.68
C HIS A 72 -4.62 -4.66 18.32
N ALA A 73 -4.57 -4.74 19.67
CA ALA A 73 -4.66 -6.01 20.38
C ALA A 73 -6.04 -6.68 20.18
N SER A 74 -7.12 -5.93 20.31
CA SER A 74 -8.49 -6.44 20.13
C SER A 74 -8.72 -6.95 18.70
N GLN A 75 -8.32 -6.17 17.69
CA GLN A 75 -8.41 -6.60 16.28
C GLN A 75 -7.61 -7.86 16.01
N THR A 76 -6.35 -7.92 16.48
CA THR A 76 -5.49 -9.09 16.29
C THR A 76 -6.12 -10.34 16.92
N ALA A 77 -6.65 -10.21 18.15
CA ALA A 77 -7.32 -11.32 18.84
C ALA A 77 -8.57 -11.80 18.12
N GLU A 78 -9.41 -10.88 17.62
CA GLU A 78 -10.64 -11.26 16.91
C GLU A 78 -10.33 -11.89 15.53
N VAL A 79 -9.30 -11.41 14.82
CA VAL A 79 -8.86 -12.07 13.57
C VAL A 79 -8.38 -13.49 13.87
N LEU A 80 -7.52 -13.68 14.87
CA LEU A 80 -7.03 -15.01 15.29
C LEU A 80 -8.20 -15.96 15.56
N LYS A 81 -9.14 -15.54 16.39
CA LYS A 81 -10.29 -16.35 16.80
C LYS A 81 -11.20 -16.74 15.63
N ARG A 82 -11.42 -15.82 14.69
CA ARG A 82 -12.36 -16.05 13.59
C ARG A 82 -11.73 -16.75 12.38
N ILE A 83 -10.39 -16.65 12.21
CA ILE A 83 -9.71 -17.32 11.09
C ILE A 83 -9.45 -18.80 11.37
N GLU A 84 -9.25 -19.22 12.61
CA GLU A 84 -8.93 -20.59 12.97
C GLU A 84 -9.97 -21.60 12.44
N PRO A 85 -11.29 -21.46 12.67
CA PRO A 85 -12.29 -22.38 12.11
C PRO A 85 -12.28 -22.39 10.58
N VAL A 86 -11.99 -21.27 9.91
CA VAL A 86 -11.88 -21.21 8.46
C VAL A 86 -10.69 -22.04 7.96
N LEU A 87 -9.54 -21.95 8.64
CA LEU A 87 -8.35 -22.74 8.31
C LEU A 87 -8.59 -24.24 8.51
N LEU A 88 -9.25 -24.62 9.59
CA LEU A 88 -9.58 -26.01 9.90
C LEU A 88 -10.60 -26.61 8.91
N GLU A 89 -11.59 -25.82 8.48
CA GLU A 89 -12.60 -26.24 7.50
C GLU A 89 -12.01 -26.32 6.09
N ARG A 90 -11.32 -25.25 5.64
CA ARG A 90 -10.84 -25.12 4.26
C ARG A 90 -9.60 -25.93 3.99
N LYS A 91 -8.77 -26.22 5.02
CA LYS A 91 -7.51 -26.98 4.93
C LYS A 91 -6.64 -26.54 3.75
N PRO A 92 -6.21 -25.25 3.71
CA PRO A 92 -5.38 -24.79 2.61
C PRO A 92 -3.98 -25.40 2.66
N ASP A 93 -3.34 -25.56 1.50
CA ASP A 93 -1.92 -25.96 1.39
C ASP A 93 -1.02 -24.78 1.77
N LEU A 94 -1.51 -23.56 1.55
CA LEU A 94 -0.78 -22.31 1.79
C LEU A 94 -1.72 -21.18 2.20
N VAL A 95 -1.28 -20.37 3.15
CA VAL A 95 -1.86 -19.06 3.46
C VAL A 95 -0.95 -17.99 2.86
N LEU A 96 -1.52 -17.10 2.04
CA LEU A 96 -0.81 -15.95 1.48
C LEU A 96 -1.31 -14.67 2.14
N VAL A 97 -0.36 -13.93 2.72
CA VAL A 97 -0.60 -12.63 3.36
C VAL A 97 0.17 -11.52 2.63
N VAL A 98 -0.36 -10.30 2.64
CA VAL A 98 0.25 -9.15 1.98
C VAL A 98 0.42 -7.97 2.94
N GLY A 99 1.59 -7.35 2.94
CA GLY A 99 1.90 -6.15 3.74
C GLY A 99 1.94 -6.43 5.24
N ASP A 100 1.52 -5.45 6.06
CA ASP A 100 1.91 -5.35 7.48
C ASP A 100 0.77 -4.95 8.44
N VAL A 101 -0.48 -5.15 8.04
CA VAL A 101 -1.65 -4.85 8.89
C VAL A 101 -1.85 -5.92 9.99
N ASN A 102 -2.70 -5.63 10.99
CA ASN A 102 -2.99 -6.58 12.07
C ASN A 102 -3.48 -7.94 11.56
N SER A 103 -4.24 -7.95 10.48
CA SER A 103 -4.71 -9.19 9.84
C SER A 103 -3.57 -10.05 9.31
N THR A 104 -2.50 -9.43 8.81
CA THR A 104 -1.30 -10.13 8.28
C THR A 104 -0.67 -10.99 9.37
N ILE A 105 -0.32 -10.41 10.51
CA ILE A 105 0.31 -11.15 11.60
C ILE A 105 -0.66 -12.13 12.28
N ALA A 106 -1.91 -11.73 12.50
CA ALA A 106 -2.88 -12.59 13.17
C ALA A 106 -3.12 -13.89 12.41
N VAL A 107 -3.35 -13.81 11.09
CA VAL A 107 -3.57 -15.00 10.26
C VAL A 107 -2.29 -15.82 10.14
N SER A 108 -1.12 -15.18 10.00
CA SER A 108 0.16 -15.90 9.97
C SER A 108 0.40 -16.69 11.25
N LEU A 109 0.09 -16.11 12.42
CA LEU A 109 0.23 -16.79 13.69
C LEU A 109 -0.71 -18.01 13.82
N ALA A 110 -1.98 -17.87 13.40
CA ALA A 110 -2.93 -18.97 13.38
C ALA A 110 -2.48 -20.10 12.44
N ALA A 111 -2.05 -19.76 11.22
CA ALA A 111 -1.57 -20.71 10.23
C ALA A 111 -0.33 -21.47 10.73
N ALA A 112 0.66 -20.76 11.32
CA ALA A 112 1.86 -21.36 11.87
C ALA A 112 1.54 -22.38 12.98
N LYS A 113 0.61 -22.06 13.87
CA LYS A 113 0.18 -22.97 14.95
C LYS A 113 -0.56 -24.22 14.45
N LEU A 114 -1.18 -24.13 13.28
CA LEU A 114 -1.84 -25.27 12.62
C LEU A 114 -0.93 -26.01 11.64
N GLY A 115 0.35 -25.64 11.54
CA GLY A 115 1.31 -26.26 10.62
C GLY A 115 1.05 -25.98 9.15
N ILE A 116 0.28 -24.92 8.83
CA ILE A 116 -0.03 -24.50 7.47
C ILE A 116 1.08 -23.54 6.99
N ARG A 117 1.61 -23.78 5.78
CA ARG A 117 2.65 -22.92 5.18
C ARG A 117 2.17 -21.50 4.96
N ILE A 118 3.10 -20.56 5.05
CA ILE A 118 2.82 -19.13 4.94
C ILE A 118 3.70 -18.51 3.87
N ALA A 119 3.07 -17.77 2.95
CA ALA A 119 3.75 -16.88 2.01
C ALA A 119 3.48 -15.42 2.40
N HIS A 120 4.55 -14.65 2.58
CA HIS A 120 4.47 -13.22 2.86
C HIS A 120 4.91 -12.42 1.64
N VAL A 121 4.01 -11.65 1.07
CA VAL A 121 4.26 -10.73 -0.04
C VAL A 121 4.55 -9.34 0.53
N GLU A 122 5.61 -8.71 0.07
CA GLU A 122 6.17 -7.46 0.59
C GLU A 122 6.98 -7.71 1.90
N ALA A 123 7.68 -8.85 1.94
CA ALA A 123 8.52 -9.25 3.06
C ALA A 123 9.83 -8.45 3.15
N GLY A 124 10.41 -8.37 4.33
CA GLY A 124 11.75 -7.82 4.58
C GLY A 124 11.87 -6.31 4.60
N LEU A 125 10.79 -5.57 4.40
CA LEU A 125 10.78 -4.11 4.54
C LEU A 125 10.93 -3.71 6.00
N ARG A 126 11.76 -2.68 6.29
CA ARG A 126 12.02 -2.22 7.67
C ARG A 126 12.06 -0.70 7.73
N SER A 127 11.33 -0.14 8.70
CA SER A 127 11.48 1.26 9.12
C SER A 127 12.45 1.39 10.28
N PHE A 128 12.72 0.28 10.99
CA PHE A 128 13.46 0.23 12.25
C PHE A 128 12.84 1.04 13.38
N ASP A 129 11.60 1.47 13.21
CA ASP A 129 10.83 2.21 14.23
C ASP A 129 9.82 1.28 14.90
N ARG A 130 10.19 0.75 16.05
CA ARG A 130 9.33 -0.15 16.83
C ARG A 130 8.13 0.53 17.48
N ALA A 131 8.04 1.86 17.43
CA ALA A 131 6.83 2.58 17.84
C ALA A 131 5.70 2.42 16.79
N MET A 132 6.03 1.99 15.59
CA MET A 132 5.06 1.67 14.54
C MET A 132 4.52 0.25 14.72
N PRO A 133 3.20 0.06 14.91
CA PRO A 133 2.58 -1.27 14.97
C PRO A 133 2.86 -2.12 13.71
N GLU A 134 2.93 -1.48 12.55
CA GLU A 134 3.23 -2.14 11.28
C GLU A 134 4.65 -2.73 11.25
N GLU A 135 5.62 -2.09 11.91
CA GLU A 135 6.98 -2.64 12.00
C GLU A 135 7.01 -3.92 12.80
N ILE A 136 6.28 -3.95 13.91
CA ILE A 136 6.13 -5.16 14.74
C ILE A 136 5.47 -6.27 13.91
N ASN A 137 4.39 -5.95 13.20
CA ASN A 137 3.65 -6.92 12.40
C ASN A 137 4.53 -7.55 11.32
N ARG A 138 5.32 -6.75 10.56
CA ARG A 138 6.14 -7.27 9.46
C ARG A 138 7.30 -8.13 9.95
N VAL A 139 7.97 -7.73 11.03
CA VAL A 139 9.06 -8.51 11.62
C VAL A 139 8.56 -9.89 12.08
N LEU A 140 7.43 -9.92 12.79
CA LEU A 140 6.85 -11.17 13.28
C LEU A 140 6.31 -12.05 12.14
N THR A 141 5.69 -11.45 11.13
CA THR A 141 5.20 -12.18 9.94
C THR A 141 6.37 -12.82 9.18
N ASP A 142 7.44 -12.06 8.95
CA ASP A 142 8.65 -12.56 8.28
C ASP A 142 9.29 -13.71 9.05
N ALA A 143 9.27 -13.65 10.39
CA ALA A 143 9.80 -14.74 11.23
C ALA A 143 8.99 -16.05 11.10
N LEU A 144 7.68 -15.96 10.82
CA LEU A 144 6.78 -17.10 10.67
C LEU A 144 6.69 -17.65 9.24
N ALA A 145 6.95 -16.82 8.23
CA ALA A 145 6.69 -17.17 6.83
C ALA A 145 7.72 -18.18 6.27
N ASP A 146 7.23 -19.12 5.47
CA ASP A 146 8.04 -20.10 4.74
C ASP A 146 8.57 -19.54 3.41
N TYR A 147 7.76 -18.69 2.76
CA TYR A 147 8.08 -18.04 1.48
C TYR A 147 8.04 -16.54 1.66
N LEU A 148 9.16 -15.88 1.42
CA LEU A 148 9.39 -14.46 1.64
C LEU A 148 9.58 -13.77 0.29
N PHE A 149 8.53 -13.12 -0.22
CA PHE A 149 8.54 -12.42 -1.50
C PHE A 149 8.92 -10.97 -1.30
N VAL A 150 10.12 -10.60 -1.74
CA VAL A 150 10.69 -9.28 -1.49
C VAL A 150 10.63 -8.38 -2.71
N THR A 151 10.45 -7.09 -2.45
CA THR A 151 10.30 -6.05 -3.48
C THR A 151 11.62 -5.45 -3.93
N GLU A 152 12.68 -5.55 -3.10
CA GLU A 152 13.94 -4.84 -3.26
C GLU A 152 15.11 -5.55 -2.57
N LYS A 153 16.35 -5.16 -2.93
CA LYS A 153 17.57 -5.81 -2.43
C LYS A 153 17.81 -5.64 -0.93
N ASP A 154 17.45 -4.47 -0.39
CA ASP A 154 17.66 -4.18 1.03
C ASP A 154 16.81 -5.12 1.90
N ALA A 155 15.61 -5.49 1.43
CA ALA A 155 14.76 -6.46 2.10
C ALA A 155 15.43 -7.84 2.24
N ILE A 156 16.20 -8.27 1.22
CA ILE A 156 17.00 -9.51 1.30
C ILE A 156 18.03 -9.42 2.43
N ALA A 157 18.74 -8.29 2.49
CA ALA A 157 19.79 -8.09 3.50
C ALA A 157 19.21 -8.09 4.92
N HIS A 158 18.03 -7.47 5.12
CA HIS A 158 17.34 -7.47 6.41
C HIS A 158 16.97 -8.90 6.85
N LEU A 159 16.31 -9.66 5.97
CA LEU A 159 15.89 -11.03 6.26
C LEU A 159 17.07 -11.97 6.56
N LEU A 160 18.15 -11.87 5.80
CA LEU A 160 19.38 -12.65 6.06
C LEU A 160 19.98 -12.30 7.42
N LYS A 161 20.04 -11.00 7.78
CA LYS A 161 20.52 -10.54 9.08
C LYS A 161 19.65 -11.04 10.24
N GLU A 162 18.35 -11.21 9.99
CA GLU A 162 17.37 -11.76 10.94
C GLU A 162 17.37 -13.30 10.97
N GLY A 163 18.30 -13.94 10.25
CA GLY A 163 18.50 -15.40 10.29
C GLY A 163 17.57 -16.19 9.36
N ARG A 164 16.85 -15.52 8.43
CA ARG A 164 16.02 -16.25 7.46
C ARG A 164 16.90 -16.96 6.42
N PRO A 165 16.61 -18.22 6.07
CA PRO A 165 17.41 -18.94 5.10
C PRO A 165 17.28 -18.32 3.70
N ARG A 166 18.40 -18.22 2.95
CA ARG A 166 18.38 -17.64 1.60
C ARG A 166 17.41 -18.35 0.66
N SER A 167 17.19 -19.64 0.85
CA SER A 167 16.27 -20.45 0.04
C SER A 167 14.80 -20.09 0.21
N SER A 168 14.41 -19.43 1.30
CA SER A 168 13.05 -18.95 1.51
C SER A 168 12.79 -17.54 0.96
N ILE A 169 13.83 -16.84 0.45
CA ILE A 169 13.75 -15.43 0.05
C ILE A 169 13.78 -15.33 -1.47
N PHE A 170 12.71 -14.78 -2.04
CA PHE A 170 12.52 -14.65 -3.49
C PHE A 170 12.35 -13.18 -3.88
N MET A 171 13.27 -12.64 -4.69
CA MET A 171 13.14 -11.29 -5.22
C MET A 171 12.21 -11.30 -6.43
N VAL A 172 11.04 -10.72 -6.28
CA VAL A 172 9.96 -10.79 -7.28
C VAL A 172 9.54 -9.44 -7.85
N GLY A 173 9.96 -8.34 -7.22
CA GLY A 173 9.47 -7.00 -7.53
C GLY A 173 8.23 -6.66 -6.70
N ASN A 174 7.47 -5.66 -7.12
CA ASN A 174 6.43 -5.04 -6.30
C ASN A 174 5.04 -5.17 -6.94
N VAL A 175 4.14 -5.90 -6.29
CA VAL A 175 2.75 -6.11 -6.75
C VAL A 175 1.93 -4.83 -6.82
N MET A 176 2.28 -3.79 -6.05
CA MET A 176 1.65 -2.46 -6.21
C MET A 176 1.89 -1.89 -7.60
N ILE A 177 3.06 -2.17 -8.19
CA ILE A 177 3.40 -1.69 -9.53
C ILE A 177 2.66 -2.50 -10.61
N ASP A 178 2.37 -3.78 -10.34
CA ASP A 178 1.50 -4.58 -11.21
C ASP A 178 0.10 -3.94 -11.30
N SER A 179 -0.49 -3.59 -10.15
CA SER A 179 -1.77 -2.88 -10.07
C SER A 179 -1.71 -1.52 -10.76
N LEU A 180 -0.70 -0.71 -10.44
CA LEU A 180 -0.52 0.59 -11.05
C LEU A 180 -0.50 0.50 -12.58
N ARG A 181 0.32 -0.39 -13.14
CA ARG A 181 0.43 -0.57 -14.60
C ARG A 181 -0.86 -1.08 -15.23
N HIS A 182 -1.56 -1.99 -14.54
CA HIS A 182 -2.86 -2.50 -15.01
C HIS A 182 -3.92 -1.40 -15.05
N PHE A 183 -4.01 -0.60 -13.98
CA PHE A 183 -5.08 0.39 -13.85
C PHE A 183 -4.77 1.75 -14.46
N LEU A 184 -3.51 2.09 -14.72
CA LEU A 184 -3.12 3.39 -15.27
C LEU A 184 -3.86 3.77 -16.58
N PRO A 185 -4.00 2.88 -17.58
CA PRO A 185 -4.74 3.20 -18.81
C PRO A 185 -6.24 3.51 -18.55
N ILE A 186 -6.84 2.84 -17.56
CA ILE A 186 -8.22 3.05 -17.14
C ILE A 186 -8.33 4.38 -16.38
N ALA A 187 -7.43 4.62 -15.44
CA ALA A 187 -7.35 5.84 -14.64
C ALA A 187 -7.19 7.10 -15.52
N GLN A 188 -6.44 7.02 -16.60
CA GLN A 188 -6.26 8.13 -17.54
C GLN A 188 -7.56 8.57 -18.26
N GLN A 189 -8.61 7.74 -18.21
CA GLN A 189 -9.94 8.06 -18.75
C GLN A 189 -10.85 8.74 -17.72
N SER A 190 -10.40 8.89 -16.46
CA SER A 190 -11.16 9.56 -15.40
C SER A 190 -11.48 11.01 -15.75
N ALA A 191 -12.70 11.44 -15.42
CA ALA A 191 -13.17 12.81 -15.57
C ALA A 191 -12.65 13.76 -14.46
N ILE A 192 -12.01 13.23 -13.42
CA ILE A 192 -11.61 13.99 -12.21
C ILE A 192 -10.83 15.26 -12.54
N GLY A 193 -9.95 15.21 -13.55
CA GLY A 193 -9.19 16.38 -13.97
C GLY A 193 -10.06 17.53 -14.49
N SER A 194 -11.11 17.22 -15.23
CA SER A 194 -12.09 18.19 -15.73
C SER A 194 -13.02 18.66 -14.62
N GLU A 195 -13.48 17.77 -13.76
CA GLU A 195 -14.33 18.08 -12.61
C GLU A 195 -13.66 19.04 -11.63
N LEU A 196 -12.37 18.89 -11.41
CA LEU A 196 -11.56 19.78 -10.57
C LEU A 196 -11.04 21.01 -11.32
N GLY A 197 -11.38 21.19 -12.60
CA GLY A 197 -10.88 22.28 -13.42
C GLY A 197 -9.36 22.27 -13.65
N LEU A 198 -8.71 21.09 -13.49
CA LEU A 198 -7.27 20.88 -13.72
C LEU A 198 -6.96 20.51 -15.17
N LYS A 199 -7.97 20.12 -15.94
CA LYS A 199 -7.87 19.77 -17.35
C LYS A 199 -8.89 20.58 -18.16
N ASN A 200 -8.44 21.15 -19.26
CA ASN A 200 -9.28 21.88 -20.22
C ASN A 200 -8.89 21.54 -21.66
N GLY A 201 -9.46 22.21 -22.64
CA GLY A 201 -9.14 21.99 -24.06
C GLY A 201 -7.68 22.16 -24.45
N SER A 202 -6.88 22.89 -23.67
CA SER A 202 -5.43 23.06 -23.84
C SER A 202 -4.57 22.02 -23.13
N GLY A 203 -5.17 21.11 -22.35
CA GLY A 203 -4.47 20.06 -21.60
C GLY A 203 -4.55 20.21 -20.08
N TRP A 204 -3.58 19.62 -19.37
CA TRP A 204 -3.49 19.70 -17.93
C TRP A 204 -2.71 20.96 -17.49
N GLN A 205 -3.28 21.70 -16.55
CA GLN A 205 -2.53 22.74 -15.85
C GLN A 205 -1.55 22.12 -14.83
N ARG A 206 -0.56 22.89 -14.39
CA ARG A 206 0.34 22.48 -13.30
C ARG A 206 -0.44 22.39 -11.98
N PHE A 207 -0.22 21.33 -11.22
CA PHE A 207 -0.79 21.15 -9.89
C PHE A 207 0.06 20.17 -9.07
N ALA A 208 -0.12 20.21 -7.76
CA ALA A 208 0.44 19.24 -6.83
C ALA A 208 -0.68 18.41 -6.16
N VAL A 209 -0.32 17.24 -5.65
CA VAL A 209 -1.19 16.39 -4.82
C VAL A 209 -0.62 16.31 -3.42
N LEU A 210 -1.47 16.47 -2.41
CA LEU A 210 -1.14 16.29 -1.00
C LEU A 210 -1.91 15.11 -0.43
N THR A 211 -1.24 14.25 0.35
CA THR A 211 -1.94 13.28 1.21
C THR A 211 -1.32 13.25 2.60
N LEU A 212 -2.16 13.30 3.63
CA LEU A 212 -1.79 13.18 5.04
C LEU A 212 -2.79 12.27 5.74
N HIS A 213 -2.29 11.22 6.38
CA HIS A 213 -3.10 10.24 7.11
C HIS A 213 -2.41 9.65 8.34
N ARG A 214 -1.09 9.84 8.50
CA ARG A 214 -0.35 9.34 9.66
C ARG A 214 -0.79 10.08 10.93
N PRO A 215 -1.12 9.36 12.03
CA PRO A 215 -1.48 9.98 13.30
C PRO A 215 -0.47 11.02 13.77
N SER A 216 0.83 10.75 13.58
CA SER A 216 1.91 11.66 13.92
C SER A 216 1.84 13.03 13.21
N ASN A 217 1.18 13.13 12.06
CA ASN A 217 1.03 14.35 11.28
C ASN A 217 -0.32 15.02 11.45
N VAL A 218 -1.40 14.24 11.66
CA VAL A 218 -2.77 14.77 11.66
C VAL A 218 -3.42 14.81 13.04
N ASP A 219 -2.87 14.13 14.06
CA ASP A 219 -3.49 14.08 15.38
C ASP A 219 -3.16 15.29 16.28
N SER A 220 -2.03 15.98 16.07
CA SER A 220 -1.70 17.26 16.70
C SER A 220 -2.15 18.42 15.82
N LEU A 221 -3.01 19.33 16.35
CA LEU A 221 -3.44 20.54 15.63
C LEU A 221 -2.26 21.46 15.29
N GLU A 222 -1.30 21.57 16.22
CA GLU A 222 -0.10 22.39 16.02
C GLU A 222 0.71 21.87 14.84
N LYS A 223 1.01 20.55 14.83
CA LYS A 223 1.80 19.93 13.75
C LYS A 223 1.07 19.99 12.40
N LEU A 224 -0.24 19.72 12.41
CA LEU A 224 -1.05 19.81 11.20
C LEU A 224 -1.07 21.26 10.65
N SER A 225 -1.20 22.26 11.52
CA SER A 225 -1.15 23.67 11.14
C SER A 225 0.22 24.07 10.57
N GLN A 226 1.31 23.60 11.18
CA GLN A 226 2.68 23.85 10.67
C GLN A 226 2.87 23.22 9.28
N LEU A 227 2.43 21.98 9.09
CA LEU A 227 2.52 21.31 7.80
C LEU A 227 1.69 22.03 6.73
N LEU A 228 0.43 22.38 7.03
CA LEU A 228 -0.43 23.10 6.08
C LEU A 228 0.15 24.48 5.74
N GLY A 229 0.74 25.18 6.72
CA GLY A 229 1.45 26.43 6.45
C GLY A 229 2.65 26.28 5.50
N ALA A 230 3.38 25.16 5.58
CA ALA A 230 4.42 24.86 4.60
C ALA A 230 3.84 24.54 3.20
N ILE A 231 2.70 23.85 3.14
CA ILE A 231 2.01 23.54 1.89
C ILE A 231 1.42 24.80 1.24
N ASP A 232 1.02 25.81 2.01
CA ASP A 232 0.54 27.10 1.51
C ASP A 232 1.58 27.81 0.64
N ALA A 233 2.86 27.66 0.94
CA ALA A 233 3.92 28.18 0.09
C ALA A 233 3.97 27.51 -1.30
N VAL A 234 3.61 26.23 -1.38
CA VAL A 234 3.44 25.51 -2.65
C VAL A 234 2.14 25.93 -3.33
N ALA A 235 1.07 26.08 -2.54
CA ALA A 235 -0.23 26.50 -3.03
C ALA A 235 -0.22 27.93 -3.61
N ALA A 236 0.68 28.78 -3.16
CA ALA A 236 0.89 30.10 -3.76
C ALA A 236 1.43 30.04 -5.20
N GLU A 237 2.10 28.96 -5.59
CA GLU A 237 2.67 28.79 -6.94
C GLU A 237 1.74 28.00 -7.88
N MET A 238 0.94 27.06 -7.36
CA MET A 238 0.03 26.22 -8.15
C MET A 238 -1.06 25.61 -7.28
N PRO A 239 -2.19 25.12 -7.84
CA PRO A 239 -3.19 24.36 -7.10
C PRO A 239 -2.57 23.14 -6.43
N VAL A 240 -2.91 22.94 -5.15
CA VAL A 240 -2.59 21.71 -4.39
C VAL A 240 -3.91 21.00 -4.11
N ILE A 241 -4.06 19.78 -4.60
CA ILE A 241 -5.25 18.97 -4.39
C ILE A 241 -5.04 18.07 -3.20
N PHE A 242 -5.88 18.20 -2.20
CA PHE A 242 -5.82 17.42 -0.96
C PHE A 242 -7.10 16.60 -0.78
N PRO A 243 -7.14 15.35 -1.25
CA PRO A 243 -8.19 14.40 -0.85
C PRO A 243 -8.07 14.15 0.64
N VAL A 244 -8.94 14.77 1.43
CA VAL A 244 -8.82 14.79 2.89
C VAL A 244 -9.82 13.85 3.54
N HIS A 245 -9.33 13.01 4.50
CA HIS A 245 -10.22 12.16 5.28
C HIS A 245 -11.15 13.01 6.16
N PRO A 246 -12.46 12.67 6.31
CA PRO A 246 -13.44 13.47 7.06
C PRO A 246 -12.96 13.85 8.47
N ARG A 247 -12.29 12.94 9.19
CA ARG A 247 -11.70 13.21 10.51
C ARG A 247 -10.66 14.33 10.47
N THR A 248 -9.78 14.32 9.46
CA THR A 248 -8.75 15.35 9.30
C THR A 248 -9.38 16.68 8.89
N GLN A 249 -10.38 16.66 8.00
CA GLN A 249 -11.13 17.84 7.59
C GLN A 249 -11.84 18.49 8.78
N GLN A 250 -12.48 17.69 9.63
CA GLN A 250 -13.11 18.16 10.87
C GLN A 250 -12.10 18.83 11.80
N ARG A 251 -10.90 18.25 11.96
CA ARG A 251 -9.82 18.84 12.76
C ARG A 251 -9.36 20.19 12.21
N ILE A 252 -9.17 20.31 10.90
CA ILE A 252 -8.80 21.57 10.25
C ILE A 252 -9.88 22.64 10.56
N SER A 253 -11.15 22.31 10.38
CA SER A 253 -12.27 23.23 10.59
C SER A 253 -12.40 23.61 12.08
N GLN A 254 -12.37 22.65 13.00
CA GLN A 254 -12.49 22.90 14.44
C GLN A 254 -11.29 23.63 15.02
N GLY A 255 -10.10 23.38 14.47
CA GLY A 255 -8.87 24.07 14.86
C GLY A 255 -8.75 25.47 14.30
N GLY A 256 -9.69 25.93 13.44
CA GLY A 256 -9.64 27.23 12.80
C GLY A 256 -8.40 27.42 11.91
N ILE A 257 -7.83 26.32 11.39
CA ILE A 257 -6.61 26.39 10.57
C ILE A 257 -6.94 27.04 9.25
N GLN A 258 -6.42 28.25 9.05
CA GLN A 258 -6.52 28.94 7.76
C GLN A 258 -5.52 28.34 6.78
N HIS A 259 -5.87 28.28 5.52
CA HIS A 259 -5.01 27.79 4.45
C HIS A 259 -5.20 28.58 3.16
N HIS A 260 -4.23 28.51 2.27
CA HIS A 260 -4.25 29.22 1.01
C HIS A 260 -5.44 28.76 0.13
N PRO A 261 -6.14 29.66 -0.61
CA PRO A 261 -7.29 29.28 -1.45
C PRO A 261 -6.99 28.24 -2.52
N GLN A 262 -5.74 28.13 -2.97
CA GLN A 262 -5.29 27.12 -3.93
C GLN A 262 -4.95 25.78 -3.27
N LEU A 263 -4.92 25.66 -1.96
CA LEU A 263 -4.95 24.38 -1.25
C LEU A 263 -6.41 23.90 -1.20
N ARG A 264 -6.77 23.08 -2.16
CA ARG A 264 -8.15 22.61 -2.38
C ARG A 264 -8.40 21.31 -1.65
N LEU A 265 -9.11 21.39 -0.53
CA LEU A 265 -9.57 20.22 0.21
C LEU A 265 -10.76 19.61 -0.54
N ILE A 266 -10.63 18.34 -0.95
CA ILE A 266 -11.70 17.61 -1.62
C ILE A 266 -12.06 16.34 -0.82
N PRO A 267 -13.27 15.80 -0.97
CA PRO A 267 -13.60 14.50 -0.41
C PRO A 267 -12.62 13.40 -0.87
N PRO A 268 -12.48 12.31 -0.11
CA PRO A 268 -11.73 11.14 -0.58
C PRO A 268 -12.25 10.67 -1.93
N VAL A 269 -11.33 10.39 -2.85
CA VAL A 269 -11.66 9.91 -4.21
C VAL A 269 -11.34 8.41 -4.35
N GLY A 270 -11.91 7.76 -5.37
CA GLY A 270 -11.63 6.38 -5.70
C GLY A 270 -10.19 6.17 -6.20
N TYR A 271 -9.75 4.91 -6.22
CA TYR A 271 -8.37 4.57 -6.62
C TYR A 271 -8.03 5.04 -8.04
N LEU A 272 -8.93 4.86 -8.99
CA LEU A 272 -8.71 5.25 -10.39
C LEU A 272 -8.59 6.78 -10.55
N ASP A 273 -9.45 7.54 -9.88
CA ASP A 273 -9.39 9.01 -9.89
C ASP A 273 -8.11 9.51 -9.23
N PHE A 274 -7.74 8.89 -8.10
CA PHE A 274 -6.52 9.25 -7.40
C PHE A 274 -5.27 8.93 -8.24
N LEU A 275 -5.22 7.76 -8.89
CA LEU A 275 -4.14 7.37 -9.79
C LEU A 275 -4.06 8.31 -11.00
N CYS A 276 -5.21 8.76 -11.53
CA CYS A 276 -5.25 9.78 -12.57
C CYS A 276 -4.55 11.07 -12.10
N LEU A 277 -4.91 11.58 -10.91
CA LEU A 277 -4.31 12.78 -10.34
C LEU A 277 -2.80 12.59 -10.11
N LEU A 278 -2.38 11.48 -9.50
CA LEU A 278 -0.97 11.16 -9.28
C LEU A 278 -0.17 11.18 -10.58
N SER A 279 -0.71 10.53 -11.63
CA SER A 279 -0.01 10.39 -12.91
C SER A 279 0.20 11.70 -13.67
N LYS A 280 -0.54 12.76 -13.30
CA LYS A 280 -0.51 14.09 -13.94
C LYS A 280 0.05 15.19 -13.03
N ALA A 281 0.32 14.87 -11.76
CA ALA A 281 0.86 15.82 -10.80
C ALA A 281 2.30 16.24 -11.17
N ASN A 282 2.63 17.49 -10.92
CA ASN A 282 4.00 18.00 -11.05
C ASN A 282 4.83 17.75 -9.78
N LEU A 283 4.14 17.55 -8.66
CA LEU A 283 4.73 17.28 -7.36
C LEU A 283 3.70 16.54 -6.50
N VAL A 284 4.15 15.55 -5.75
CA VAL A 284 3.36 14.86 -4.73
C VAL A 284 4.02 15.08 -3.36
N LEU A 285 3.20 15.49 -2.37
CA LEU A 285 3.61 15.59 -0.97
C LEU A 285 2.81 14.55 -0.19
N THR A 286 3.48 13.66 0.54
CA THR A 286 2.81 12.52 1.15
C THR A 286 3.47 12.01 2.42
N ASP A 287 2.70 11.37 3.28
CA ASP A 287 3.20 10.55 4.39
C ASP A 287 2.92 9.03 4.19
N SER A 288 2.42 8.66 3.00
CA SER A 288 2.06 7.29 2.63
C SER A 288 3.24 6.52 2.03
N GLY A 289 3.48 5.28 2.50
CA GLY A 289 4.48 4.38 1.91
C GLY A 289 4.13 3.95 0.48
N GLY A 290 2.89 3.57 0.21
CA GLY A 290 2.46 3.13 -1.12
C GLY A 290 2.57 4.23 -2.18
N ILE A 291 2.26 5.48 -1.83
CA ILE A 291 2.38 6.60 -2.78
C ILE A 291 3.84 6.88 -3.15
N GLN A 292 4.80 6.66 -2.25
CA GLN A 292 6.22 6.73 -2.57
C GLN A 292 6.62 5.74 -3.68
N GLU A 293 6.03 4.54 -3.64
CA GLU A 293 6.24 3.50 -4.65
C GLU A 293 5.57 3.87 -5.99
N GLU A 294 4.30 4.28 -5.93
CA GLU A 294 3.54 4.68 -7.12
C GLU A 294 4.17 5.86 -7.84
N THR A 295 4.56 6.91 -7.12
CA THR A 295 5.24 8.09 -7.71
C THR A 295 6.59 7.74 -8.32
N THR A 296 7.36 6.86 -7.68
CA THR A 296 8.62 6.34 -8.24
C THR A 296 8.39 5.62 -9.57
N ALA A 297 7.38 4.76 -9.65
CA ALA A 297 7.06 4.04 -10.88
C ALA A 297 6.47 4.93 -11.98
N LEU A 298 5.79 6.01 -11.61
CA LEU A 298 5.25 7.02 -12.53
C LEU A 298 6.28 8.05 -12.97
N GLY A 299 7.44 8.12 -12.32
CA GLY A 299 8.45 9.16 -12.54
C GLY A 299 8.04 10.53 -12.01
N VAL A 300 7.07 10.60 -11.09
CA VAL A 300 6.56 11.85 -10.52
C VAL A 300 7.39 12.24 -9.30
N PRO A 301 7.87 13.48 -9.18
CA PRO A 301 8.58 13.96 -8.00
C PRO A 301 7.72 13.80 -6.73
N CYS A 302 8.33 13.28 -5.66
CA CYS A 302 7.65 13.01 -4.40
C CYS A 302 8.45 13.56 -3.22
N LEU A 303 7.78 14.28 -2.33
CA LEU A 303 8.33 14.72 -1.04
C LEU A 303 7.64 13.95 0.08
N THR A 304 8.39 13.15 0.81
CA THR A 304 7.88 12.38 1.95
C THR A 304 7.97 13.20 3.23
N LEU A 305 6.80 13.50 3.81
CA LEU A 305 6.61 14.31 5.02
C LEU A 305 6.74 13.44 6.28
N ARG A 306 7.88 12.75 6.41
CA ARG A 306 8.22 11.84 7.51
C ARG A 306 9.71 11.90 7.82
N GLU A 307 10.08 11.49 9.04
CA GLU A 307 11.49 11.39 9.46
C GLU A 307 12.18 10.10 8.99
N ASN A 308 11.38 9.06 8.71
CA ASN A 308 11.85 7.75 8.23
C ASN A 308 10.93 7.18 7.15
N THR A 309 11.39 6.14 6.47
CA THR A 309 10.57 5.38 5.53
C THR A 309 10.99 3.90 5.53
N GLU A 310 10.01 3.03 5.36
CA GLU A 310 10.21 1.61 5.09
C GLU A 310 10.47 1.31 3.60
N ARG A 311 10.57 2.36 2.77
CA ARG A 311 10.76 2.27 1.31
C ARG A 311 12.06 2.98 0.87
N PRO A 312 13.25 2.60 1.38
CA PRO A 312 14.51 3.30 1.10
C PRO A 312 14.85 3.32 -0.39
N ILE A 313 14.42 2.31 -1.16
CA ILE A 313 14.66 2.24 -2.60
C ILE A 313 14.02 3.40 -3.37
N THR A 314 12.89 3.94 -2.89
CA THR A 314 12.24 5.10 -3.50
C THR A 314 13.09 6.37 -3.35
N ILE A 315 13.94 6.40 -2.30
CA ILE A 315 14.90 7.47 -2.06
C ILE A 315 16.20 7.22 -2.82
N SER A 316 16.77 6.01 -2.74
CA SER A 316 18.09 5.73 -3.34
C SER A 316 18.02 5.68 -4.88
N GLU A 317 16.97 5.09 -5.44
CA GLU A 317 16.78 4.93 -6.88
C GLU A 317 15.65 5.79 -7.44
N GLY A 318 14.52 5.90 -6.73
CA GLY A 318 13.31 6.58 -7.20
C GLY A 318 13.34 8.11 -7.13
N THR A 319 12.17 8.70 -7.31
CA THR A 319 11.95 10.16 -7.36
C THR A 319 11.69 10.78 -5.99
N ASN A 320 11.69 9.98 -4.92
CA ASN A 320 11.31 10.42 -3.59
C ASN A 320 12.46 11.13 -2.85
N LEU A 321 12.10 12.19 -2.14
CA LEU A 321 12.95 12.89 -1.17
C LEU A 321 12.30 12.81 0.21
N LEU A 322 13.04 12.32 1.21
CA LEU A 322 12.60 12.30 2.61
C LEU A 322 12.94 13.68 3.22
N VAL A 323 11.92 14.51 3.40
CA VAL A 323 12.11 15.93 3.82
C VAL A 323 11.76 16.18 5.28
N GLY A 324 11.24 15.17 5.98
CA GLY A 324 10.80 15.36 7.36
C GLY A 324 9.51 16.19 7.45
N THR A 325 9.32 16.79 8.61
CA THR A 325 8.14 17.62 8.90
C THR A 325 8.50 19.08 9.18
N ASP A 326 9.76 19.48 8.94
CA ASP A 326 10.25 20.83 9.07
C ASP A 326 9.74 21.71 7.91
N PRO A 327 8.95 22.78 8.17
CA PRO A 327 8.42 23.66 7.13
C PRO A 327 9.49 24.24 6.20
N VAL A 328 10.65 24.61 6.74
CA VAL A 328 11.74 25.23 5.94
C VAL A 328 12.27 24.23 4.92
N LYS A 329 12.49 22.98 5.32
CA LYS A 329 12.97 21.92 4.44
C LYS A 329 11.92 21.56 3.38
N ILE A 330 10.64 21.48 3.76
CA ILE A 330 9.54 21.18 2.83
C ILE A 330 9.46 22.26 1.74
N ILE A 331 9.45 23.53 2.13
CA ILE A 331 9.36 24.66 1.19
C ILE A 331 10.58 24.70 0.26
N ALA A 332 11.79 24.53 0.79
CA ALA A 332 13.01 24.53 -0.01
C ALA A 332 12.99 23.38 -1.04
N ALA A 333 12.71 22.15 -0.60
CA ALA A 333 12.66 20.98 -1.47
C ALA A 333 11.57 21.10 -2.55
N ALA A 334 10.41 21.64 -2.20
CA ALA A 334 9.32 21.87 -3.16
C ALA A 334 9.75 22.89 -4.24
N ARG A 335 10.31 24.01 -3.86
CA ARG A 335 10.80 25.04 -4.79
C ARG A 335 11.90 24.50 -5.72
N ASP A 336 12.87 23.79 -5.18
CA ASP A 336 13.95 23.20 -5.99
C ASP A 336 13.37 22.19 -7.00
N THR A 337 12.44 21.35 -6.57
CA THR A 337 11.76 20.38 -7.43
C THR A 337 10.99 21.08 -8.55
N LEU A 338 10.22 22.11 -8.23
CA LEU A 338 9.40 22.85 -9.20
C LEU A 338 10.23 23.70 -10.16
N ALA A 339 11.45 24.10 -9.74
CA ALA A 339 12.44 24.77 -10.59
C ALA A 339 13.23 23.80 -11.50
N GLY A 340 12.87 22.51 -11.52
CA GLY A 340 13.57 21.50 -12.34
C GLY A 340 14.89 21.01 -11.75
N LYS A 341 15.20 21.36 -10.50
CA LYS A 341 16.38 20.88 -9.75
C LYS A 341 16.06 19.64 -8.92
N GLY A 342 14.85 19.07 -9.10
CA GLY A 342 14.42 17.86 -8.41
C GLY A 342 15.28 16.66 -8.79
N LYS A 343 15.19 15.63 -7.95
CA LYS A 343 15.93 14.38 -8.15
C LYS A 343 15.44 13.66 -9.40
N ALA A 344 16.35 13.35 -10.32
CA ALA A 344 16.10 12.40 -11.40
C ALA A 344 16.09 10.98 -10.81
N GLY A 345 14.92 10.36 -10.77
CA GLY A 345 14.77 8.97 -10.33
C GLY A 345 14.78 7.99 -11.50
N ARG A 346 14.95 6.70 -11.16
CA ARG A 346 14.77 5.58 -12.09
C ARG A 346 13.81 4.55 -11.46
N ILE A 347 13.18 3.76 -12.29
CA ILE A 347 12.33 2.65 -11.83
C ILE A 347 13.25 1.55 -11.28
N PRO A 348 13.05 1.09 -10.02
CA PRO A 348 13.82 0.00 -9.45
C PRO A 348 13.73 -1.31 -10.25
N PRO A 349 14.76 -2.18 -10.19
CA PRO A 349 14.73 -3.48 -10.87
C PRO A 349 13.51 -4.30 -10.47
N LEU A 350 12.91 -5.01 -11.45
CA LEU A 350 11.72 -5.85 -11.31
C LEU A 350 10.42 -5.10 -10.93
N TRP A 351 10.42 -3.77 -10.93
CA TRP A 351 9.19 -2.98 -10.84
C TRP A 351 8.55 -2.81 -12.23
N ASP A 352 8.36 -3.93 -12.90
CA ASP A 352 8.00 -4.04 -14.31
C ASP A 352 6.55 -4.46 -14.57
N GLY A 353 5.76 -4.70 -13.49
CA GLY A 353 4.37 -5.12 -13.57
C GLY A 353 4.18 -6.63 -13.73
N HIS A 354 5.17 -7.43 -13.35
CA HIS A 354 5.14 -8.89 -13.43
C HIS A 354 5.49 -9.60 -12.11
N ALA A 355 5.37 -8.91 -10.99
CA ALA A 355 5.67 -9.47 -9.67
C ALA A 355 4.68 -10.59 -9.32
N ALA A 356 3.39 -10.39 -9.55
CA ALA A 356 2.36 -11.41 -9.30
C ALA A 356 2.61 -12.69 -10.09
N LYS A 357 2.99 -12.58 -11.36
CA LYS A 357 3.35 -13.73 -12.18
C LYS A 357 4.52 -14.50 -11.59
N ARG A 358 5.60 -13.81 -11.19
CA ARG A 358 6.78 -14.46 -10.57
C ARG A 358 6.41 -15.17 -9.28
N ILE A 359 5.56 -14.54 -8.45
CA ILE A 359 5.06 -15.15 -7.20
C ILE A 359 4.30 -16.44 -7.49
N VAL A 360 3.34 -16.40 -8.42
CA VAL A 360 2.51 -17.57 -8.76
C VAL A 360 3.35 -18.69 -9.36
N ASP A 361 4.29 -18.38 -10.27
CA ASP A 361 5.23 -19.36 -10.86
C ASP A 361 6.07 -20.07 -9.76
N ILE A 362 6.56 -19.31 -8.77
CA ILE A 362 7.32 -19.86 -7.64
C ILE A 362 6.42 -20.73 -6.76
N LEU A 363 5.21 -20.28 -6.43
CA LEU A 363 4.27 -21.05 -5.60
C LEU A 363 3.91 -22.38 -6.26
N LEU A 364 3.66 -22.41 -7.56
CA LEU A 364 3.35 -23.62 -8.31
C LEU A 364 4.52 -24.63 -8.31
N LYS A 365 5.75 -24.14 -8.24
CA LYS A 365 6.97 -24.94 -8.26
C LYS A 365 7.37 -25.43 -6.87
N GLU A 366 7.31 -24.55 -5.87
CA GLU A 366 7.93 -24.77 -4.56
C GLU A 366 6.94 -25.31 -3.51
N VAL A 367 5.63 -25.02 -3.64
CA VAL A 367 4.64 -25.45 -2.63
C VAL A 367 4.22 -26.90 -2.90
N PRO A 368 4.51 -27.85 -2.00
CA PRO A 368 4.03 -29.22 -2.13
C PRO A 368 2.50 -29.24 -2.10
N ARG A 369 1.90 -29.91 -3.05
CA ARG A 369 0.45 -30.18 -3.04
C ARG A 369 0.20 -31.27 -2.00
N GLY A 370 -0.76 -31.04 -1.11
CA GLY A 370 -1.00 -31.95 0.01
C GLY A 370 -1.14 -33.40 -0.46
N SER A 371 -0.37 -34.29 0.16
CA SER A 371 -0.77 -35.69 0.22
C SER A 371 -2.04 -35.73 1.07
N ALA A 372 -3.14 -36.17 0.50
CA ALA A 372 -4.31 -36.51 1.29
C ALA A 372 -3.87 -37.49 2.39
N SER A 373 -3.78 -37.00 3.63
CA SER A 373 -3.69 -37.84 4.82
C SER A 373 -5.09 -38.04 5.40
#